data_132294d2d79062a27447da9030bfd9a2
#
_entry.id   132294d2d79062a27447da9030bfd9a2
#
_cell.length_a   1.000
_cell.length_b   1.000
_cell.length_c   1.000
_cell.angle_alpha   90.00
_cell.angle_beta   90.00
_cell.angle_gamma   90.00
#
_symmetry.space_group_name_H-M   'P 1'
#
loop_
_entity.id
_entity.type
_entity.pdbx_description
1 polymer ?
#
loop_
_entity_poly.entity_id
_entity_poly.type
_entity_poly.pdbx_seq_one_letter_code
_entity_poly.pdbx_strand_id
1 'polypeptide(L)'
;MVNRPPRTLSDDEKKIFTDLEVKDITLKLLQDLFANRWNPEKKTVEPSRFETYDEFRLAPNEYHNKEAITTNCGLYIVNKFLLGPDFIKYTGYINDEITKKRYGKLEHDIAYYILTDESGELVEKYFEFLDRLTWLVFTFHSEICASKTIKSMKPLPKVMAEKEKMLKKYDKEIKAGDVKTAVKIQNDLTKIAEGELKDDPSYELYKSGARGAFDNAYRQAQIMKGPVYNGATKSWDIMTNSLYDGATKKDLPTMANAIVQGVYPKSIGTGECGYLTKKLAATFQSNVLDDRGSDCGSKALMNVTLTDKNSEMYFYQYIVEGSKFIRFDPTTKSKYVGKTVKMRLPTCCTGKKLCNRCAGDRYYMLGIMDIGLTNGRVSNSLLRARMKQAHDATVRIADLPLDELYES
;
A
#
# COMPACT_ATOMS: atom_id res chain seq x y z
N MET A 1 -10.09 2.42 -26.82
CA MET A 1 -8.70 2.87 -26.62
C MET A 1 -7.87 2.16 -27.67
N VAL A 2 -7.09 2.90 -28.44
CA VAL A 2 -6.13 2.31 -29.36
C VAL A 2 -4.84 2.14 -28.56
N ASN A 3 -4.65 0.96 -27.95
CA ASN A 3 -3.37 0.64 -27.33
C ASN A 3 -2.40 0.22 -28.42
N ARG A 4 -1.35 0.97 -28.55
CA ARG A 4 -0.18 0.58 -29.30
C ARG A 4 0.88 0.01 -28.34
N PRO A 5 1.78 -0.84 -28.82
CA PRO A 5 2.91 -1.29 -27.99
C PRO A 5 3.79 -0.09 -27.58
N PRO A 6 4.53 -0.21 -26.47
CA PRO A 6 5.53 0.79 -26.07
C PRO A 6 6.47 1.09 -27.24
N ARG A 7 6.80 2.35 -27.41
CA ARG A 7 7.82 2.78 -28.38
C ARG A 7 8.95 3.53 -27.70
N THR A 8 10.11 3.52 -28.27
CA THR A 8 11.22 4.36 -27.87
C THR A 8 11.05 5.74 -28.47
N LEU A 9 11.14 6.79 -27.65
CA LEU A 9 11.07 8.17 -28.07
C LEU A 9 12.34 8.61 -28.81
N SER A 10 12.19 9.51 -29.77
CA SER A 10 13.31 10.23 -30.35
C SER A 10 13.90 11.23 -29.35
N ASP A 11 15.11 11.74 -29.65
CA ASP A 11 15.75 12.72 -28.76
C ASP A 11 14.94 14.03 -28.64
N ASP A 12 14.27 14.46 -29.71
CA ASP A 12 13.39 15.64 -29.67
C ASP A 12 12.13 15.41 -28.84
N GLU A 13 11.56 14.21 -28.91
CA GLU A 13 10.42 13.82 -28.07
C GLU A 13 10.84 13.67 -26.60
N LYS A 14 12.02 13.12 -26.33
CA LYS A 14 12.60 13.05 -24.99
C LYS A 14 12.72 14.43 -24.35
N LYS A 15 13.17 15.44 -25.10
CA LYS A 15 13.31 16.82 -24.62
C LYS A 15 12.00 17.39 -24.07
N ILE A 16 10.86 16.99 -24.64
CA ILE A 16 9.55 17.41 -24.13
C ILE A 16 9.38 17.07 -22.65
N PHE A 17 9.94 15.95 -22.21
CA PHE A 17 9.87 15.52 -20.81
C PHE A 17 11.02 16.07 -19.97
N THR A 18 12.24 16.07 -20.50
CA THR A 18 13.43 16.49 -19.74
C THR A 18 13.44 17.99 -19.44
N ASP A 19 12.89 18.79 -20.32
CA ASP A 19 12.83 20.26 -20.20
C ASP A 19 11.68 20.74 -19.29
N LEU A 20 10.71 19.86 -18.92
CA LEU A 20 9.64 20.23 -18.00
C LEU A 20 10.19 20.61 -16.62
N GLU A 21 9.68 21.66 -16.04
CA GLU A 21 9.82 21.95 -14.62
C GLU A 21 8.56 21.49 -13.86
N VAL A 22 8.66 21.35 -12.54
CA VAL A 22 7.52 20.89 -11.70
C VAL A 22 6.30 21.81 -11.90
N LYS A 23 6.52 23.12 -12.00
CA LYS A 23 5.44 24.12 -12.21
C LYS A 23 4.71 24.00 -13.55
N ASP A 24 5.35 23.41 -14.57
CA ASP A 24 4.80 23.24 -15.90
C ASP A 24 3.86 22.04 -16.00
N ILE A 25 3.94 21.10 -15.03
CA ILE A 25 3.13 19.88 -15.00
C ILE A 25 1.73 20.22 -14.51
N THR A 26 0.89 20.59 -15.47
CA THR A 26 -0.53 20.90 -15.26
C THR A 26 -1.42 19.82 -15.83
N LEU A 27 -2.69 19.77 -15.40
CA LEU A 27 -3.69 18.83 -15.96
C LEU A 27 -3.78 18.96 -17.48
N LYS A 28 -3.81 20.21 -17.98
CA LYS A 28 -3.88 20.49 -19.43
C LYS A 28 -2.68 19.89 -20.16
N LEU A 29 -1.48 20.08 -19.66
CA LEU A 29 -0.28 19.49 -20.25
C LEU A 29 -0.37 17.98 -20.28
N LEU A 30 -0.75 17.37 -19.15
CA LEU A 30 -0.85 15.91 -19.05
C LEU A 30 -1.94 15.33 -19.96
N GLN A 31 -3.06 16.03 -20.12
CA GLN A 31 -4.08 15.69 -21.10
C GLN A 31 -3.57 15.84 -22.54
N ASP A 32 -2.83 16.90 -22.83
CA ASP A 32 -2.25 17.12 -24.16
C ASP A 32 -1.23 16.05 -24.54
N LEU A 33 -0.51 15.50 -23.55
CA LEU A 33 0.49 14.46 -23.79
C LEU A 33 -0.12 13.06 -23.84
N PHE A 34 -1.06 12.73 -22.92
CA PHE A 34 -1.45 11.35 -22.63
C PHE A 34 -2.92 11.03 -22.85
N ALA A 35 -3.82 12.02 -22.98
CA ALA A 35 -5.22 11.73 -23.16
C ALA A 35 -5.59 11.45 -24.62
N ASN A 36 -6.42 10.44 -24.83
CA ASN A 36 -7.09 10.22 -26.10
C ASN A 36 -8.16 11.29 -26.31
N ARG A 37 -8.31 11.78 -27.51
CA ARG A 37 -9.26 12.86 -27.83
C ARG A 37 -10.36 12.36 -28.75
N TRP A 38 -11.60 12.71 -28.42
CA TRP A 38 -12.72 12.50 -29.33
C TRP A 38 -12.69 13.56 -30.43
N ASN A 39 -12.62 13.12 -31.69
CA ASN A 39 -12.79 13.99 -32.83
C ASN A 39 -14.25 13.93 -33.32
N PRO A 40 -15.05 15.00 -33.11
CA PRO A 40 -16.46 15.00 -33.45
C PRO A 40 -16.73 14.98 -34.95
N GLU A 41 -15.81 15.50 -35.77
CA GLU A 41 -15.95 15.54 -37.22
C GLU A 41 -15.74 14.15 -37.83
N LYS A 42 -14.69 13.46 -37.40
CA LYS A 42 -14.36 12.10 -37.87
C LYS A 42 -15.15 11.01 -37.13
N LYS A 43 -15.84 11.37 -36.02
CA LYS A 43 -16.50 10.40 -35.10
C LYS A 43 -15.58 9.27 -34.66
N THR A 44 -14.32 9.60 -34.41
CA THR A 44 -13.27 8.66 -34.01
C THR A 44 -12.51 9.18 -32.80
N VAL A 45 -11.91 8.26 -32.07
CA VAL A 45 -10.97 8.61 -30.99
C VAL A 45 -9.59 8.78 -31.61
N GLU A 46 -9.02 9.96 -31.50
CA GLU A 46 -7.62 10.21 -31.82
C GLU A 46 -6.75 9.73 -30.64
N PRO A 47 -5.70 8.95 -30.93
CA PRO A 47 -4.83 8.45 -29.87
C PRO A 47 -4.04 9.59 -29.22
N SER A 48 -3.65 9.37 -27.98
CA SER A 48 -2.72 10.24 -27.26
C SER A 48 -1.40 10.41 -28.02
N ARG A 49 -0.74 11.52 -27.78
CA ARG A 49 0.57 11.79 -28.37
C ARG A 49 1.63 10.81 -27.85
N PHE A 50 1.59 10.53 -26.55
CA PHE A 50 2.44 9.57 -25.86
C PHE A 50 1.59 8.65 -25.01
N GLU A 51 2.13 7.46 -24.74
CA GLU A 51 1.62 6.58 -23.70
C GLU A 51 2.52 6.67 -22.47
N THR A 52 1.98 6.44 -21.27
CA THR A 52 2.77 6.52 -20.03
C THR A 52 3.91 5.51 -20.00
N TYR A 53 3.83 4.45 -20.76
CA TYR A 53 4.84 3.39 -20.90
C TYR A 53 5.73 3.54 -22.13
N ASP A 54 5.62 4.62 -22.92
CA ASP A 54 6.63 4.95 -23.93
C ASP A 54 7.97 5.22 -23.25
N GLU A 55 9.06 4.71 -23.85
CA GLU A 55 10.36 4.63 -23.23
C GLU A 55 11.37 5.59 -23.83
N PHE A 56 12.32 6.04 -23.01
CA PHE A 56 13.50 6.78 -23.47
C PHE A 56 14.69 6.50 -22.54
N ARG A 57 15.88 6.77 -23.06
CA ARG A 57 17.13 6.55 -22.31
C ARG A 57 17.58 7.83 -21.62
N LEU A 58 17.90 7.73 -20.33
CA LEU A 58 18.61 8.75 -19.57
C LEU A 58 20.10 8.39 -19.52
N ALA A 59 20.97 9.37 -19.80
CA ALA A 59 22.40 9.23 -19.58
C ALA A 59 22.72 9.20 -18.07
N PRO A 60 23.91 8.76 -17.67
CA PRO A 60 24.31 8.82 -16.27
C PRO A 60 24.23 10.24 -15.72
N ASN A 61 23.64 10.40 -14.54
CA ASN A 61 23.43 11.69 -13.83
C ASN A 61 22.58 12.73 -14.60
N GLU A 62 21.82 12.31 -15.60
CA GLU A 62 20.94 13.23 -16.34
C GLU A 62 19.76 13.72 -15.48
N TYR A 63 19.18 12.84 -14.66
CA TYR A 63 18.15 13.22 -13.69
C TYR A 63 18.21 12.31 -12.44
N HIS A 64 19.13 12.59 -11.53
CA HIS A 64 19.30 11.84 -10.27
C HIS A 64 19.48 10.29 -10.43
N ASN A 65 19.72 9.81 -11.63
CA ASN A 65 20.09 8.44 -11.95
C ASN A 65 21.62 8.31 -11.95
N LYS A 66 22.16 7.32 -11.23
CA LYS A 66 23.63 7.10 -11.14
C LYS A 66 24.20 6.53 -12.42
N GLU A 67 23.46 5.65 -13.07
CA GLU A 67 23.85 4.93 -14.26
C GLU A 67 22.90 5.24 -15.42
N ALA A 68 23.32 4.91 -16.65
CA ALA A 68 22.41 5.02 -17.79
C ALA A 68 21.24 4.05 -17.60
N ILE A 69 20.03 4.53 -17.73
CA ILE A 69 18.80 3.74 -17.57
C ILE A 69 17.84 3.97 -18.72
N THR A 70 17.07 2.95 -19.05
CA THR A 70 15.85 3.12 -19.86
C THR A 70 14.69 3.28 -18.89
N THR A 71 13.95 4.36 -19.02
CA THR A 71 12.76 4.69 -18.20
C THR A 71 11.56 4.95 -19.11
N ASN A 72 10.38 5.07 -18.53
CA ASN A 72 9.19 5.42 -19.28
C ASN A 72 8.63 6.80 -18.88
N CYS A 73 7.78 7.35 -19.75
CA CYS A 73 7.19 8.68 -19.56
C CYS A 73 6.47 8.82 -18.21
N GLY A 74 5.71 7.79 -17.80
CA GLY A 74 4.97 7.81 -16.55
C GLY A 74 5.88 7.86 -15.33
N LEU A 75 6.90 7.00 -15.27
CA LEU A 75 7.87 7.00 -14.18
C LEU A 75 8.68 8.29 -14.15
N TYR A 76 9.02 8.85 -15.31
CA TYR A 76 9.74 10.12 -15.37
C TYR A 76 8.90 11.26 -14.76
N ILE A 77 7.62 11.36 -15.11
CA ILE A 77 6.70 12.33 -14.53
C ILE A 77 6.57 12.13 -13.01
N VAL A 78 6.44 10.90 -12.54
CA VAL A 78 6.37 10.63 -11.10
C VAL A 78 7.64 11.08 -10.38
N ASN A 79 8.81 10.75 -10.89
CA ASN A 79 10.08 11.18 -10.29
C ASN A 79 10.21 12.71 -10.29
N LYS A 80 9.87 13.36 -11.40
CA LYS A 80 10.02 14.81 -11.55
C LYS A 80 8.97 15.60 -10.79
N PHE A 81 7.70 15.19 -10.86
CA PHE A 81 6.59 15.91 -10.27
C PHE A 81 6.37 15.54 -8.80
N LEU A 82 6.31 14.24 -8.50
CA LEU A 82 5.96 13.80 -7.16
C LEU A 82 7.14 13.93 -6.20
N LEU A 83 8.28 13.31 -6.52
CA LEU A 83 9.47 13.39 -5.70
C LEU A 83 10.13 14.77 -5.79
N GLY A 84 10.19 15.32 -7.00
CA GLY A 84 10.78 16.61 -7.25
C GLY A 84 12.22 16.74 -6.74
N PRO A 85 12.78 17.94 -6.71
CA PRO A 85 14.13 18.17 -6.21
C PRO A 85 14.26 17.92 -4.71
N ASP A 86 13.15 17.95 -3.97
CA ASP A 86 13.15 17.89 -2.52
C ASP A 86 13.45 16.48 -2.00
N PHE A 87 12.85 15.45 -2.60
CA PHE A 87 12.97 14.06 -2.10
C PHE A 87 13.79 13.15 -3.00
N ILE A 88 13.87 13.40 -4.31
CA ILE A 88 14.61 12.52 -5.23
C ILE A 88 16.11 12.40 -4.88
N LYS A 89 16.69 13.45 -4.28
CA LYS A 89 18.08 13.43 -3.80
C LYS A 89 18.31 12.40 -2.69
N TYR A 90 17.27 12.06 -1.94
CA TYR A 90 17.32 11.09 -0.84
C TYR A 90 16.90 9.70 -1.30
N THR A 91 15.86 9.60 -2.11
CA THR A 91 15.28 8.33 -2.57
C THR A 91 15.97 7.75 -3.79
N GLY A 92 16.69 8.58 -4.54
CA GLY A 92 17.17 8.28 -5.88
C GLY A 92 16.04 8.21 -6.90
N TYR A 93 16.42 7.99 -8.16
CA TYR A 93 15.46 7.79 -9.24
C TYR A 93 14.74 6.45 -9.12
N ILE A 94 13.42 6.46 -9.16
CA ILE A 94 12.58 5.26 -9.13
C ILE A 94 12.33 4.80 -10.56
N ASN A 95 12.86 3.63 -10.93
CA ASN A 95 12.69 3.04 -12.26
C ASN A 95 12.03 1.65 -12.21
N ASP A 96 11.41 1.32 -11.11
CA ASP A 96 10.65 0.09 -10.91
C ASP A 96 9.15 0.39 -10.72
N GLU A 97 8.33 -0.63 -10.87
CA GLU A 97 6.88 -0.54 -10.71
C GLU A 97 6.53 -0.09 -9.29
N ILE A 98 5.73 0.98 -9.18
CA ILE A 98 5.31 1.55 -7.90
C ILE A 98 4.13 0.75 -7.35
N THR A 99 4.42 -0.45 -6.88
CA THR A 99 3.46 -1.28 -6.15
C THR A 99 3.17 -0.68 -4.77
N LYS A 100 2.10 -1.13 -4.12
CA LYS A 100 1.80 -0.74 -2.73
C LYS A 100 2.98 -0.98 -1.76
N LYS A 101 3.73 -2.06 -1.95
CA LYS A 101 4.91 -2.38 -1.15
C LYS A 101 6.04 -1.38 -1.41
N ARG A 102 6.26 -1.04 -2.69
CA ARG A 102 7.28 -0.06 -3.10
C ARG A 102 6.96 1.32 -2.58
N TYR A 103 5.69 1.73 -2.67
CA TYR A 103 5.22 3.00 -2.12
C TYR A 103 5.39 3.06 -0.59
N GLY A 104 5.04 2.01 0.14
CA GLY A 104 5.27 1.96 1.59
C GLY A 104 6.75 2.06 1.99
N LYS A 105 7.66 1.52 1.18
CA LYS A 105 9.10 1.72 1.38
C LYS A 105 9.51 3.17 1.12
N LEU A 106 8.98 3.78 0.06
CA LEU A 106 9.22 5.19 -0.25
C LEU A 106 8.77 6.12 0.89
N GLU A 107 7.56 5.90 1.43
CA GLU A 107 7.08 6.66 2.59
C GLU A 107 8.00 6.49 3.81
N HIS A 108 8.47 5.27 4.07
CA HIS A 108 9.41 5.01 5.15
C HIS A 108 10.73 5.76 4.96
N ASP A 109 11.29 5.72 3.76
CA ASP A 109 12.55 6.39 3.43
C ASP A 109 12.40 7.92 3.57
N ILE A 110 11.32 8.50 3.06
CA ILE A 110 11.01 9.93 3.23
C ILE A 110 10.84 10.29 4.71
N ALA A 111 10.08 9.49 5.47
CA ALA A 111 9.88 9.72 6.90
C ALA A 111 11.20 9.69 7.67
N TYR A 112 12.13 8.82 7.31
CA TYR A 112 13.45 8.77 7.91
C TYR A 112 14.21 10.10 7.73
N TYR A 113 14.23 10.65 6.52
CA TYR A 113 14.91 11.93 6.25
C TYR A 113 14.23 13.11 6.94
N ILE A 114 12.89 13.13 6.99
CA ILE A 114 12.15 14.15 7.76
C ILE A 114 12.53 14.10 9.24
N LEU A 115 12.61 12.89 9.80
CA LEU A 115 12.98 12.70 11.22
C LEU A 115 14.44 13.05 11.52
N THR A 116 15.30 13.08 10.51
CA THR A 116 16.73 13.43 10.65
C THR A 116 17.02 14.87 10.23
N ASP A 117 16.05 15.58 9.68
CA ASP A 117 16.16 17.00 9.33
C ASP A 117 15.92 17.88 10.56
N GLU A 118 16.99 18.52 11.02
CA GLU A 118 16.93 19.43 12.18
C GLU A 118 16.39 20.82 11.81
N SER A 119 16.34 21.18 10.53
CA SER A 119 15.82 22.47 10.08
C SER A 119 14.28 22.53 10.14
N GLY A 120 13.62 21.38 10.00
CA GLY A 120 12.16 21.27 9.89
C GLY A 120 11.61 21.60 8.50
N GLU A 121 12.43 22.02 7.54
CA GLU A 121 12.00 22.38 6.19
C GLU A 121 11.39 21.19 5.43
N LEU A 122 11.92 19.98 5.64
CA LEU A 122 11.39 18.79 4.99
C LEU A 122 9.97 18.43 5.40
N VAL A 123 9.50 18.90 6.56
CA VAL A 123 8.10 18.70 6.99
C VAL A 123 7.14 19.43 6.07
N GLU A 124 7.41 20.70 5.76
CA GLU A 124 6.59 21.49 4.82
C GLU A 124 6.64 20.90 3.42
N LYS A 125 7.84 20.52 2.95
CA LYS A 125 8.02 19.85 1.67
C LYS A 125 7.28 18.51 1.58
N TYR A 126 7.11 17.82 2.70
CA TYR A 126 6.29 16.60 2.73
C TYR A 126 4.80 16.88 2.56
N PHE A 127 4.28 17.96 3.09
CA PHE A 127 2.90 18.37 2.80
C PHE A 127 2.72 18.72 1.32
N GLU A 128 3.65 19.43 0.71
CA GLU A 128 3.62 19.69 -0.74
C GLU A 128 3.67 18.38 -1.56
N PHE A 129 4.47 17.38 -1.12
CA PHE A 129 4.50 16.05 -1.71
C PHE A 129 3.14 15.35 -1.62
N LEU A 130 2.47 15.40 -0.46
CA LEU A 130 1.15 14.80 -0.27
C LEU A 130 0.08 15.50 -1.13
N ASP A 131 0.15 16.80 -1.29
CA ASP A 131 -0.74 17.57 -2.17
C ASP A 131 -0.53 17.17 -3.63
N ARG A 132 0.71 17.09 -4.09
CA ARG A 132 1.05 16.63 -5.44
C ARG A 132 0.60 15.17 -5.68
N LEU A 133 0.80 14.29 -4.70
CA LEU A 133 0.34 12.90 -4.76
C LEU A 133 -1.19 12.84 -4.87
N THR A 134 -1.88 13.58 -4.03
CA THR A 134 -3.34 13.67 -4.03
C THR A 134 -3.86 14.17 -5.37
N TRP A 135 -3.25 15.23 -5.89
CA TRP A 135 -3.59 15.78 -7.19
C TRP A 135 -3.38 14.77 -8.33
N LEU A 136 -2.22 14.08 -8.36
CA LEU A 136 -1.93 13.03 -9.34
C LEU A 136 -2.96 11.90 -9.31
N VAL A 137 -3.29 11.42 -8.11
CA VAL A 137 -4.21 10.29 -7.94
C VAL A 137 -5.64 10.67 -8.28
N PHE A 138 -6.15 11.81 -7.83
CA PHE A 138 -7.55 12.16 -8.00
C PHE A 138 -7.85 12.90 -9.31
N THR A 139 -6.91 13.64 -9.83
CA THR A 139 -7.11 14.45 -11.03
C THR A 139 -6.59 13.75 -12.27
N PHE A 140 -5.31 13.42 -12.30
CA PHE A 140 -4.68 12.88 -13.49
C PHE A 140 -4.97 11.40 -13.74
N HIS A 141 -5.04 10.60 -12.71
CA HIS A 141 -5.33 9.17 -12.85
C HIS A 141 -6.64 8.89 -13.60
N SER A 142 -7.67 9.70 -13.39
CA SER A 142 -8.96 9.55 -14.09
C SER A 142 -8.85 9.76 -15.60
N GLU A 143 -7.88 10.56 -16.06
CA GLU A 143 -7.68 10.90 -17.46
C GLU A 143 -6.92 9.81 -18.23
N ILE A 144 -5.96 9.18 -17.58
CA ILE A 144 -5.04 8.22 -18.22
C ILE A 144 -5.30 6.76 -17.86
N CYS A 145 -5.95 6.51 -16.74
CA CYS A 145 -6.18 5.14 -16.30
C CYS A 145 -7.16 4.44 -17.24
N ALA A 146 -6.73 3.31 -17.80
CA ALA A 146 -7.59 2.48 -18.60
C ALA A 146 -8.82 2.05 -17.79
N SER A 147 -10.01 2.21 -18.34
CA SER A 147 -11.23 1.60 -17.84
C SER A 147 -11.28 0.13 -18.26
N LYS A 148 -12.17 -0.64 -17.64
CA LYS A 148 -12.46 -2.00 -18.12
C LYS A 148 -12.97 -1.95 -19.56
N THR A 149 -12.40 -2.80 -20.40
CA THR A 149 -12.86 -2.96 -21.78
C THR A 149 -14.11 -3.84 -21.82
N ILE A 150 -14.87 -3.76 -22.91
CA ILE A 150 -16.02 -4.68 -23.14
C ILE A 150 -15.55 -6.14 -23.11
N LYS A 151 -14.34 -6.42 -23.63
CA LYS A 151 -13.74 -7.76 -23.60
C LYS A 151 -13.55 -8.26 -22.16
N SER A 152 -13.03 -7.43 -21.27
CA SER A 152 -12.81 -7.80 -19.86
C SER A 152 -14.07 -7.75 -18.99
N MET A 153 -15.15 -7.14 -19.48
CA MET A 153 -16.44 -7.09 -18.78
C MET A 153 -17.37 -8.26 -19.09
N LYS A 154 -16.98 -9.12 -20.02
CA LYS A 154 -17.77 -10.29 -20.43
C LYS A 154 -16.96 -11.57 -20.24
N PRO A 155 -17.63 -12.71 -19.99
CA PRO A 155 -16.98 -14.00 -20.00
C PRO A 155 -16.31 -14.25 -21.37
N LEU A 156 -15.08 -14.71 -21.36
CA LEU A 156 -14.34 -15.03 -22.57
C LEU A 156 -14.82 -16.37 -23.14
N PRO A 157 -15.20 -16.47 -24.43
CA PRO A 157 -15.76 -17.70 -25.02
C PRO A 157 -14.86 -18.92 -24.83
N LYS A 158 -13.55 -18.76 -24.98
CA LYS A 158 -12.57 -19.84 -24.79
C LYS A 158 -12.52 -20.34 -23.34
N VAL A 159 -12.57 -19.42 -22.38
CA VAL A 159 -12.62 -19.76 -20.95
C VAL A 159 -13.89 -20.50 -20.61
N MET A 160 -15.04 -20.05 -21.14
CA MET A 160 -16.33 -20.67 -20.88
C MET A 160 -16.43 -22.06 -21.49
N ALA A 161 -15.93 -22.26 -22.71
CA ALA A 161 -15.89 -23.58 -23.35
C ALA A 161 -15.04 -24.58 -22.54
N GLU A 162 -13.88 -24.12 -22.02
CA GLU A 162 -13.03 -24.95 -21.20
C GLU A 162 -13.62 -25.22 -19.81
N LYS A 163 -14.30 -24.21 -19.21
CA LYS A 163 -15.07 -24.36 -17.98
C LYS A 163 -16.10 -25.50 -18.10
N GLU A 164 -16.88 -25.50 -19.16
CA GLU A 164 -17.89 -26.55 -19.38
C GLU A 164 -17.27 -27.94 -19.48
N LYS A 165 -16.15 -28.09 -20.22
CA LYS A 165 -15.43 -29.37 -20.32
C LYS A 165 -14.92 -29.83 -18.97
N MET A 166 -14.27 -28.93 -18.20
CA MET A 166 -13.74 -29.26 -16.87
C MET A 166 -14.85 -29.62 -15.89
N LEU A 167 -15.96 -28.87 -15.86
CA LEU A 167 -17.09 -29.17 -14.98
C LEU A 167 -17.74 -30.52 -15.31
N LYS A 168 -17.86 -30.87 -16.60
CA LYS A 168 -18.33 -32.22 -17.00
C LYS A 168 -17.37 -33.32 -16.60
N LYS A 169 -16.07 -33.10 -16.78
CA LYS A 169 -15.03 -34.07 -16.43
C LYS A 169 -14.96 -34.36 -14.94
N TYR A 170 -15.13 -33.35 -14.10
CA TYR A 170 -14.99 -33.42 -12.64
C TYR A 170 -16.34 -33.28 -11.90
N ASP A 171 -17.46 -33.66 -12.55
CA ASP A 171 -18.80 -33.49 -12.01
C ASP A 171 -18.99 -34.17 -10.64
N LYS A 172 -18.44 -35.37 -10.47
CA LYS A 172 -18.53 -36.14 -9.22
C LYS A 172 -17.80 -35.46 -8.06
N GLU A 173 -16.59 -34.99 -8.33
CA GLU A 173 -15.74 -34.31 -7.34
C GLU A 173 -16.35 -32.96 -6.94
N ILE A 174 -16.88 -32.21 -7.88
CA ILE A 174 -17.54 -30.95 -7.63
C ILE A 174 -18.80 -31.15 -6.76
N LYS A 175 -19.63 -32.15 -7.07
CA LYS A 175 -20.81 -32.49 -6.28
C LYS A 175 -20.47 -33.01 -4.89
N ALA A 176 -19.32 -33.66 -4.74
CA ALA A 176 -18.81 -34.12 -3.45
C ALA A 176 -18.16 -33.00 -2.60
N GLY A 177 -18.06 -31.76 -3.13
CA GLY A 177 -17.45 -30.64 -2.41
C GLY A 177 -15.91 -30.68 -2.39
N ASP A 178 -15.26 -31.35 -3.35
CA ASP A 178 -13.79 -31.41 -3.41
C ASP A 178 -13.18 -30.06 -3.75
N VAL A 179 -12.70 -29.39 -2.71
CA VAL A 179 -12.06 -28.07 -2.78
C VAL A 179 -10.80 -28.10 -3.65
N LYS A 180 -10.00 -29.17 -3.59
CA LYS A 180 -8.74 -29.24 -4.35
C LYS A 180 -9.02 -29.22 -5.86
N THR A 181 -9.98 -30.02 -6.29
CA THR A 181 -10.40 -30.05 -7.69
C THR A 181 -11.03 -28.72 -8.11
N ALA A 182 -11.86 -28.12 -7.27
CA ALA A 182 -12.47 -26.81 -7.57
C ALA A 182 -11.42 -25.71 -7.73
N VAL A 183 -10.44 -25.61 -6.83
CA VAL A 183 -9.33 -24.65 -6.89
C VAL A 183 -8.45 -24.91 -8.10
N LYS A 184 -8.18 -26.16 -8.45
CA LYS A 184 -7.44 -26.52 -9.67
C LYS A 184 -8.15 -25.99 -10.92
N ILE A 185 -9.46 -26.23 -11.04
CA ILE A 185 -10.28 -25.74 -12.15
C ILE A 185 -10.20 -24.21 -12.23
N GLN A 186 -10.39 -23.53 -11.09
CA GLN A 186 -10.28 -22.06 -11.03
C GLN A 186 -8.91 -21.56 -11.53
N ASN A 187 -7.83 -22.15 -11.06
CA ASN A 187 -6.48 -21.72 -11.42
C ASN A 187 -6.19 -21.96 -12.92
N ASP A 188 -6.61 -23.09 -13.45
CA ASP A 188 -6.40 -23.40 -14.87
C ASP A 188 -7.21 -22.45 -15.77
N LEU A 189 -8.47 -22.17 -15.43
CA LEU A 189 -9.31 -21.20 -16.14
C LEU A 189 -8.80 -19.76 -16.01
N THR A 190 -8.27 -19.40 -14.83
CA THR A 190 -7.64 -18.09 -14.60
C THR A 190 -6.44 -17.88 -15.50
N LYS A 191 -5.55 -18.87 -15.62
CA LYS A 191 -4.39 -18.79 -16.54
C LYS A 191 -4.80 -18.62 -18.00
N ILE A 192 -5.86 -19.31 -18.44
CA ILE A 192 -6.38 -19.14 -19.80
C ILE A 192 -6.91 -17.71 -19.97
N ALA A 193 -7.65 -17.19 -18.99
CA ALA A 193 -8.19 -15.83 -19.03
C ALA A 193 -7.08 -14.77 -19.03
N GLU A 194 -6.04 -14.93 -18.23
CA GLU A 194 -4.87 -14.04 -18.23
C GLU A 194 -4.18 -14.03 -19.59
N GLY A 195 -3.99 -15.21 -20.18
CA GLY A 195 -3.41 -15.32 -21.53
C GLY A 195 -4.25 -14.61 -22.61
N GLU A 196 -5.58 -14.71 -22.55
CA GLU A 196 -6.49 -14.06 -23.51
C GLU A 196 -6.60 -12.53 -23.29
N LEU A 197 -6.37 -12.05 -22.05
CA LEU A 197 -6.43 -10.64 -21.70
C LEU A 197 -5.08 -9.94 -21.71
N LYS A 198 -3.98 -10.65 -21.94
CA LYS A 198 -2.62 -10.10 -21.86
C LYS A 198 -2.43 -8.82 -22.67
N ASP A 199 -3.04 -8.78 -23.87
CA ASP A 199 -2.93 -7.63 -24.78
C ASP A 199 -4.13 -6.66 -24.63
N ASP A 200 -4.97 -6.85 -23.61
CA ASP A 200 -6.10 -5.98 -23.32
C ASP A 200 -5.68 -4.88 -22.31
N PRO A 201 -6.00 -3.59 -22.58
CA PRO A 201 -5.63 -2.50 -21.68
C PRO A 201 -6.06 -2.69 -20.24
N SER A 202 -7.19 -3.35 -20.02
CA SER A 202 -7.69 -3.61 -18.67
C SER A 202 -6.83 -4.62 -17.89
N TYR A 203 -5.98 -5.40 -18.58
CA TYR A 203 -5.11 -6.36 -17.89
C TYR A 203 -4.09 -5.66 -17.00
N GLU A 204 -3.56 -4.51 -17.42
CA GLU A 204 -2.64 -3.72 -16.59
C GLU A 204 -3.30 -3.22 -15.29
N LEU A 205 -4.61 -2.93 -15.29
CA LEU A 205 -5.34 -2.59 -14.09
C LEU A 205 -5.39 -3.74 -13.07
N TYR A 206 -5.49 -4.95 -13.56
CA TYR A 206 -5.50 -6.15 -12.72
C TYR A 206 -4.10 -6.50 -12.23
N LYS A 207 -3.11 -6.39 -13.12
CA LYS A 207 -1.70 -6.66 -12.81
C LYS A 207 -1.16 -5.69 -11.75
N SER A 208 -1.43 -4.41 -11.89
CA SER A 208 -1.02 -3.38 -10.93
C SER A 208 -1.78 -3.45 -9.60
N GLY A 209 -2.92 -4.15 -9.56
CA GLY A 209 -3.80 -4.18 -8.40
C GLY A 209 -4.56 -2.88 -8.15
N ALA A 210 -4.50 -1.90 -9.06
CA ALA A 210 -5.17 -0.60 -8.92
C ALA A 210 -6.69 -0.71 -8.78
N ARG A 211 -7.29 -1.74 -9.38
CA ARG A 211 -8.73 -2.05 -9.29
C ARG A 211 -9.02 -3.39 -8.61
N GLY A 212 -8.13 -3.82 -7.72
CA GLY A 212 -8.21 -5.10 -7.03
C GLY A 212 -7.47 -6.23 -7.75
N ALA A 213 -7.23 -7.33 -7.03
CA ALA A 213 -6.57 -8.50 -7.61
C ALA A 213 -7.43 -9.13 -8.71
N PHE A 214 -6.79 -9.71 -9.72
CA PHE A 214 -7.43 -10.41 -10.83
C PHE A 214 -8.45 -11.46 -10.36
N ASP A 215 -8.11 -12.17 -9.32
CA ASP A 215 -8.94 -13.16 -8.65
C ASP A 215 -10.33 -12.62 -8.24
N ASN A 216 -10.36 -11.45 -7.59
CA ASN A 216 -11.60 -10.86 -7.11
C ASN A 216 -12.33 -10.06 -8.21
N ALA A 217 -11.57 -9.37 -9.05
CA ALA A 217 -12.11 -8.45 -10.02
C ALA A 217 -12.54 -9.13 -11.33
N TYR A 218 -11.94 -10.27 -11.68
CA TYR A 218 -12.25 -11.01 -12.90
C TYR A 218 -12.73 -12.43 -12.63
N ARG A 219 -11.96 -13.28 -11.91
CA ARG A 219 -12.28 -14.70 -11.71
C ARG A 219 -13.67 -14.90 -11.11
N GLN A 220 -13.95 -14.26 -9.98
CA GLN A 220 -15.27 -14.38 -9.34
C GLN A 220 -16.38 -13.72 -10.16
N ALA A 221 -16.07 -12.64 -10.85
CA ALA A 221 -17.04 -11.91 -11.66
C ALA A 221 -17.42 -12.63 -12.94
N GLN A 222 -16.47 -13.27 -13.63
CA GLN A 222 -16.65 -13.76 -15.00
C GLN A 222 -16.47 -15.28 -15.14
N ILE A 223 -15.74 -15.95 -14.24
CA ILE A 223 -15.43 -17.38 -14.36
C ILE A 223 -16.31 -18.21 -13.43
N MET A 224 -16.05 -18.16 -12.15
CA MET A 224 -16.84 -18.85 -11.13
C MET A 224 -16.52 -18.33 -9.73
N LYS A 225 -17.48 -18.40 -8.83
CA LYS A 225 -17.30 -18.02 -7.41
C LYS A 225 -16.31 -18.98 -6.71
N GLY A 226 -16.49 -20.27 -6.95
CA GLY A 226 -15.62 -21.31 -6.37
C GLY A 226 -16.08 -21.84 -5.02
N PRO A 227 -15.17 -22.43 -4.23
CA PRO A 227 -15.51 -23.03 -2.96
C PRO A 227 -15.87 -21.97 -1.92
N VAL A 228 -16.96 -22.22 -1.20
CA VAL A 228 -17.46 -21.43 -0.07
C VAL A 228 -17.64 -22.36 1.12
N TYR A 229 -16.99 -22.04 2.23
CA TYR A 229 -17.12 -22.82 3.45
C TYR A 229 -18.49 -22.58 4.11
N ASN A 230 -19.15 -23.65 4.51
CA ASN A 230 -20.41 -23.59 5.24
C ASN A 230 -20.17 -23.94 6.71
N GLY A 231 -20.17 -22.91 7.56
CA GLY A 231 -19.92 -23.09 8.99
C GLY A 231 -20.97 -23.91 9.74
N ALA A 232 -22.22 -23.93 9.23
CA ALA A 232 -23.30 -24.68 9.85
C ALA A 232 -23.17 -26.20 9.60
N THR A 233 -22.81 -26.58 8.36
CA THR A 233 -22.64 -27.98 7.96
C THR A 233 -21.19 -28.49 8.09
N LYS A 234 -20.25 -27.60 8.40
CA LYS A 234 -18.80 -27.87 8.43
C LYS A 234 -18.29 -28.50 7.12
N SER A 235 -18.89 -28.11 5.99
CA SER A 235 -18.57 -28.62 4.66
C SER A 235 -18.29 -27.48 3.67
N TRP A 236 -17.83 -27.83 2.50
CA TRP A 236 -17.60 -26.87 1.42
C TRP A 236 -18.67 -27.02 0.36
N ASP A 237 -19.30 -25.89 0.04
CA ASP A 237 -20.18 -25.76 -1.12
C ASP A 237 -19.36 -25.19 -2.28
N ILE A 238 -19.51 -25.77 -3.48
CA ILE A 238 -18.79 -25.28 -4.67
C ILE A 238 -19.77 -24.59 -5.59
N MET A 239 -19.61 -23.26 -5.71
CA MET A 239 -20.39 -22.44 -6.64
C MET A 239 -19.67 -22.38 -7.97
N THR A 240 -20.24 -23.04 -8.98
CA THR A 240 -19.71 -23.03 -10.36
C THR A 240 -20.12 -21.80 -11.15
N ASN A 241 -21.17 -21.09 -10.72
CA ASN A 241 -21.62 -19.85 -11.34
C ASN A 241 -20.72 -18.68 -10.98
N SER A 242 -20.54 -17.76 -11.92
CA SER A 242 -19.93 -16.45 -11.71
C SER A 242 -20.98 -15.41 -11.31
N LEU A 243 -20.53 -14.21 -10.93
CA LEU A 243 -21.44 -13.10 -10.70
C LEU A 243 -22.12 -12.64 -11.99
N TYR A 244 -21.49 -12.84 -13.14
CA TYR A 244 -22.08 -12.56 -14.46
C TYR A 244 -23.21 -13.54 -14.79
N ASP A 245 -23.05 -14.82 -14.47
CA ASP A 245 -24.09 -15.85 -14.68
C ASP A 245 -25.32 -15.62 -13.76
N GLY A 246 -25.08 -14.91 -12.64
CA GLY A 246 -26.08 -14.72 -11.61
C GLY A 246 -26.23 -15.93 -10.68
N ALA A 247 -27.04 -15.77 -9.64
CA ALA A 247 -27.32 -16.81 -8.67
C ALA A 247 -28.62 -17.57 -9.02
N THR A 248 -28.55 -18.89 -8.93
CA THR A 248 -29.75 -19.71 -8.95
C THR A 248 -30.39 -19.80 -7.56
N LYS A 249 -31.66 -20.25 -7.47
CA LYS A 249 -32.30 -20.49 -6.16
C LYS A 249 -31.50 -21.44 -5.26
N LYS A 250 -30.77 -22.38 -5.87
CA LYS A 250 -29.89 -23.32 -5.13
C LYS A 250 -28.65 -22.65 -4.55
N ASP A 251 -28.17 -21.60 -5.19
CA ASP A 251 -26.93 -20.89 -4.77
C ASP A 251 -27.22 -19.89 -3.62
N LEU A 252 -28.47 -19.47 -3.43
CA LEU A 252 -28.82 -18.44 -2.46
C LEU A 252 -28.35 -18.73 -1.02
N PRO A 253 -28.52 -19.94 -0.45
CA PRO A 253 -28.01 -20.22 0.89
C PRO A 253 -26.50 -20.10 0.98
N THR A 254 -25.78 -20.62 -0.01
CA THR A 254 -24.31 -20.56 -0.08
C THR A 254 -23.83 -19.12 -0.26
N MET A 255 -24.50 -18.31 -1.07
CA MET A 255 -24.21 -16.88 -1.22
C MET A 255 -24.44 -16.11 0.08
N ALA A 256 -25.58 -16.34 0.75
CA ALA A 256 -25.87 -15.71 2.03
C ALA A 256 -24.79 -16.05 3.07
N ASN A 257 -24.40 -17.32 3.15
CA ASN A 257 -23.30 -17.77 4.01
C ASN A 257 -21.97 -17.12 3.65
N ALA A 258 -21.63 -17.02 2.35
CA ALA A 258 -20.41 -16.35 1.92
C ALA A 258 -20.38 -14.85 2.30
N ILE A 259 -21.53 -14.17 2.23
CA ILE A 259 -21.67 -12.77 2.66
C ILE A 259 -21.44 -12.67 4.17
N VAL A 260 -22.11 -13.51 4.95
CA VAL A 260 -21.97 -13.52 6.42
C VAL A 260 -20.50 -13.77 6.81
N GLN A 261 -19.85 -14.77 6.25
CA GLN A 261 -18.45 -15.09 6.52
C GLN A 261 -17.49 -13.96 6.09
N GLY A 262 -17.81 -13.27 5.01
CA GLY A 262 -17.00 -12.13 4.53
C GLY A 262 -17.19 -10.85 5.35
N VAL A 263 -18.37 -10.60 5.90
CA VAL A 263 -18.74 -9.35 6.57
C VAL A 263 -18.61 -9.45 8.09
N TYR A 264 -19.06 -10.55 8.69
CA TYR A 264 -19.13 -10.71 10.15
C TYR A 264 -17.78 -10.52 10.87
N PRO A 265 -16.67 -11.21 10.47
CA PRO A 265 -15.37 -11.01 11.12
C PRO A 265 -14.86 -9.58 10.94
N LYS A 266 -15.13 -8.97 9.79
CA LYS A 266 -14.73 -7.58 9.51
C LYS A 266 -15.50 -6.60 10.39
N SER A 267 -16.80 -6.79 10.55
CA SER A 267 -17.65 -5.94 11.39
C SER A 267 -17.21 -5.98 12.84
N ILE A 268 -17.02 -7.19 13.41
CA ILE A 268 -16.58 -7.37 14.80
C ILE A 268 -15.17 -6.80 14.98
N GLY A 269 -14.21 -7.18 14.12
CA GLY A 269 -12.84 -6.68 14.19
C GLY A 269 -12.77 -5.15 14.09
N THR A 270 -13.61 -4.52 13.27
CA THR A 270 -13.70 -3.06 13.18
C THR A 270 -14.23 -2.46 14.49
N GLY A 271 -15.27 -3.04 15.05
CA GLY A 271 -15.84 -2.61 16.34
C GLY A 271 -14.84 -2.71 17.49
N GLU A 272 -14.14 -3.84 17.61
CA GLU A 272 -13.10 -4.06 18.62
C GLU A 272 -11.91 -3.09 18.47
N CYS A 273 -11.44 -2.89 17.23
CA CYS A 273 -10.38 -1.93 16.96
C CYS A 273 -10.82 -0.49 17.27
N GLY A 274 -12.05 -0.11 16.94
CA GLY A 274 -12.61 1.20 17.28
C GLY A 274 -12.70 1.41 18.80
N TYR A 275 -13.15 0.40 19.53
CA TYR A 275 -13.23 0.46 20.99
C TYR A 275 -11.85 0.53 21.66
N LEU A 276 -10.88 -0.25 21.18
CA LEU A 276 -9.50 -0.19 21.67
C LEU A 276 -8.88 1.19 21.39
N THR A 277 -9.11 1.76 20.21
CA THR A 277 -8.69 3.12 19.87
C THR A 277 -9.24 4.15 20.85
N LYS A 278 -10.54 4.06 21.17
CA LYS A 278 -11.17 4.95 22.13
C LYS A 278 -10.56 4.80 23.53
N LYS A 279 -10.29 3.57 23.98
CA LYS A 279 -9.61 3.32 25.26
C LYS A 279 -8.20 3.93 25.29
N LEU A 280 -7.41 3.72 24.23
CA LEU A 280 -6.06 4.28 24.14
C LEU A 280 -6.08 5.81 24.14
N ALA A 281 -6.98 6.42 23.36
CA ALA A 281 -7.13 7.87 23.35
C ALA A 281 -7.51 8.40 24.74
N ALA A 282 -8.47 7.78 25.42
CA ALA A 282 -8.86 8.17 26.78
C ALA A 282 -7.72 7.99 27.81
N THR A 283 -6.93 6.93 27.68
CA THR A 283 -5.80 6.65 28.59
C THR A 283 -4.66 7.65 28.41
N PHE A 284 -4.36 8.03 27.18
CA PHE A 284 -3.17 8.84 26.86
C PHE A 284 -3.47 10.33 26.64
N GLN A 285 -4.73 10.77 26.66
CA GLN A 285 -5.11 12.16 26.36
C GLN A 285 -4.44 13.21 27.25
N SER A 286 -4.01 12.83 28.44
CA SER A 286 -3.32 13.73 29.38
C SER A 286 -1.80 13.71 29.26
N ASN A 287 -1.24 12.87 28.35
CA ASN A 287 0.19 12.78 28.20
C ASN A 287 0.70 13.90 27.30
N VAL A 288 1.18 14.95 27.90
CA VAL A 288 1.77 16.12 27.23
C VAL A 288 3.23 16.27 27.56
N LEU A 289 3.97 16.89 26.66
CA LEU A 289 5.38 17.23 26.89
C LEU A 289 5.49 18.45 27.83
N ASP A 290 6.52 18.45 28.61
CA ASP A 290 6.99 19.60 29.36
C ASP A 290 7.85 20.51 28.46
N ASP A 291 8.34 21.63 28.96
CA ASP A 291 9.15 22.57 28.19
C ASP A 291 10.46 21.91 27.67
N ARG A 292 10.95 22.42 26.55
CA ARG A 292 12.22 21.96 25.97
C ARG A 292 13.36 22.22 26.96
N GLY A 293 14.19 21.21 27.18
CA GLY A 293 15.29 21.24 28.15
C GLY A 293 14.91 20.80 29.56
N SER A 294 13.62 20.54 29.85
CA SER A 294 13.15 20.10 31.17
C SER A 294 13.74 18.74 31.58
N ASP A 295 13.93 18.58 32.88
CA ASP A 295 14.41 17.33 33.52
C ASP A 295 13.61 17.08 34.81
N CYS A 296 12.96 15.93 34.90
CA CYS A 296 12.23 15.52 36.10
C CYS A 296 13.13 15.04 37.25
N GLY A 297 14.45 15.00 37.06
CA GLY A 297 15.41 14.55 38.07
C GLY A 297 15.40 13.05 38.36
N SER A 298 14.65 12.25 37.61
CA SER A 298 14.60 10.80 37.82
C SER A 298 15.98 10.16 37.68
N LYS A 299 16.30 9.26 38.61
CA LYS A 299 17.52 8.44 38.55
C LYS A 299 17.29 7.09 37.87
N ALA A 300 16.07 6.78 37.48
CA ALA A 300 15.76 5.55 36.78
C ALA A 300 16.36 5.56 35.35
N LEU A 301 17.02 4.46 34.99
CA LEU A 301 17.65 4.28 33.70
C LEU A 301 17.26 2.91 33.13
N MET A 302 17.07 2.83 31.82
CA MET A 302 16.85 1.59 31.11
C MET A 302 18.13 1.15 30.39
N ASN A 303 18.46 -0.12 30.50
CA ASN A 303 19.54 -0.72 29.71
C ASN A 303 18.97 -1.09 28.32
N VAL A 304 19.54 -0.51 27.29
CA VAL A 304 19.13 -0.74 25.90
C VAL A 304 20.30 -1.25 25.10
N THR A 305 20.18 -2.42 24.50
CA THR A 305 21.15 -2.93 23.53
C THR A 305 20.79 -2.38 22.15
N LEU A 306 21.63 -1.50 21.65
CA LEU A 306 21.44 -0.87 20.34
C LEU A 306 21.96 -1.79 19.23
N THR A 307 21.11 -2.07 18.25
CA THR A 307 21.42 -2.86 17.05
C THR A 307 21.11 -2.02 15.81
N ASP A 308 21.60 -2.42 14.64
CA ASP A 308 21.25 -1.74 13.39
C ASP A 308 19.73 -1.71 13.16
N LYS A 309 19.01 -2.77 13.58
CA LYS A 309 17.56 -2.89 13.39
C LYS A 309 16.72 -1.99 14.31
N ASN A 310 17.19 -1.70 15.52
CA ASN A 310 16.41 -0.96 16.50
C ASN A 310 16.95 0.45 16.78
N SER A 311 18.16 0.79 16.31
CA SER A 311 18.81 2.07 16.62
C SER A 311 17.95 3.28 16.25
N GLU A 312 17.26 3.23 15.11
CA GLU A 312 16.42 4.34 14.63
C GLU A 312 15.21 4.63 15.54
N MET A 313 14.73 3.64 16.28
CA MET A 313 13.65 3.82 17.28
C MET A 313 14.08 4.72 18.44
N TYR A 314 15.37 4.72 18.74
CA TYR A 314 15.95 5.47 19.87
C TYR A 314 16.63 6.77 19.45
N PHE A 315 16.61 7.15 18.19
CA PHE A 315 17.16 8.44 17.77
C PHE A 315 16.48 9.58 18.52
N TYR A 316 17.33 10.54 18.91
CA TYR A 316 16.98 11.74 19.69
C TYR A 316 16.61 11.47 21.15
N GLN A 317 16.79 10.22 21.64
CA GLN A 317 16.79 9.91 23.07
C GLN A 317 18.17 10.19 23.67
N TYR A 318 18.22 10.27 25.00
CA TYR A 318 19.46 10.57 25.70
C TYR A 318 20.10 9.33 26.32
N ILE A 319 21.36 9.05 25.92
CA ILE A 319 22.24 8.10 26.57
C ILE A 319 22.85 8.80 27.79
N VAL A 320 22.97 8.09 28.91
CA VAL A 320 23.52 8.60 30.15
C VAL A 320 24.91 7.96 30.40
N GLU A 321 25.94 8.78 30.32
CA GLU A 321 27.31 8.40 30.66
C GLU A 321 27.77 9.20 31.88
N GLY A 322 27.80 8.55 33.05
CA GLY A 322 28.04 9.25 34.32
C GLY A 322 27.00 10.31 34.61
N SER A 323 27.37 11.58 34.65
CA SER A 323 26.50 12.73 34.85
C SER A 323 26.08 13.42 33.54
N LYS A 324 26.56 12.93 32.37
CA LYS A 324 26.32 13.57 31.07
C LYS A 324 25.16 12.91 30.33
N PHE A 325 24.36 13.74 29.71
CA PHE A 325 23.32 13.31 28.74
C PHE A 325 23.87 13.51 27.34
N ILE A 326 23.96 12.44 26.57
CA ILE A 326 24.46 12.45 25.20
C ILE A 326 23.27 12.12 24.30
N ARG A 327 22.92 13.03 23.39
CA ARG A 327 21.87 12.78 22.42
C ARG A 327 22.31 11.67 21.46
N PHE A 328 21.50 10.63 21.34
CA PHE A 328 21.71 9.56 20.38
C PHE A 328 21.01 9.91 19.08
N ASP A 329 21.75 10.08 18.01
CA ASP A 329 21.27 10.52 16.70
C ASP A 329 22.06 9.82 15.56
N PRO A 330 21.72 10.06 14.28
CA PRO A 330 22.43 9.44 13.16
C PRO A 330 23.94 9.66 13.16
N THR A 331 24.42 10.80 13.68
CA THR A 331 25.86 11.12 13.72
C THR A 331 26.61 10.33 14.78
N THR A 332 25.92 9.99 15.86
CA THR A 332 26.47 9.22 16.99
C THR A 332 26.18 7.72 16.88
N LYS A 333 25.38 7.29 15.92
CA LYS A 333 24.93 5.89 15.72
C LYS A 333 26.11 4.91 15.71
N SER A 334 27.15 5.18 14.92
CA SER A 334 28.30 4.29 14.76
C SER A 334 29.06 4.03 16.06
N LYS A 335 29.04 4.98 17.00
CA LYS A 335 29.72 4.85 18.31
C LYS A 335 29.03 3.86 19.24
N TYR A 336 27.70 3.73 19.14
CA TYR A 336 26.86 3.04 20.14
C TYR A 336 26.19 1.77 19.64
N VAL A 337 26.04 1.58 18.35
CA VAL A 337 25.49 0.31 17.79
C VAL A 337 26.39 -0.86 18.17
N GLY A 338 25.78 -1.97 18.57
CA GLY A 338 26.45 -3.15 19.11
C GLY A 338 26.70 -3.10 20.63
N LYS A 339 26.40 -1.97 21.31
CA LYS A 339 26.63 -1.80 22.75
C LYS A 339 25.31 -1.76 23.52
N THR A 340 25.40 -2.17 24.80
CA THR A 340 24.33 -1.91 25.76
C THR A 340 24.62 -0.58 26.46
N VAL A 341 23.68 0.35 26.34
CA VAL A 341 23.77 1.71 26.87
C VAL A 341 22.67 1.95 27.91
N LYS A 342 22.90 2.88 28.82
CA LYS A 342 21.90 3.35 29.78
C LYS A 342 21.18 4.56 29.19
N MET A 343 19.86 4.52 29.12
CA MET A 343 19.05 5.60 28.54
C MET A 343 17.98 6.08 29.50
N ARG A 344 17.67 7.37 29.42
CA ARG A 344 16.46 7.94 29.99
C ARG A 344 15.34 7.79 28.95
N LEU A 345 14.29 7.04 29.28
CA LEU A 345 13.15 6.79 28.40
C LEU A 345 11.85 7.30 29.04
N PRO A 346 10.74 7.45 28.31
CA PRO A 346 9.46 7.92 28.84
C PRO A 346 9.00 7.18 30.09
N THR A 347 9.26 5.87 30.18
CA THR A 347 8.94 5.02 31.34
C THR A 347 9.73 5.37 32.60
N CYS A 348 10.82 6.11 32.45
CA CYS A 348 11.64 6.57 33.57
C CYS A 348 11.17 7.92 34.16
N CYS A 349 10.21 8.58 33.52
CA CYS A 349 9.79 9.92 33.89
C CYS A 349 8.92 9.92 35.13
N THR A 350 9.25 10.79 36.10
CA THR A 350 8.49 11.02 37.33
C THR A 350 7.71 12.32 37.34
N GLY A 351 7.82 13.12 36.27
CA GLY A 351 7.10 14.39 36.12
C GLY A 351 5.62 14.20 35.81
N LYS A 352 4.78 15.18 36.15
CA LYS A 352 3.37 15.23 35.75
C LYS A 352 3.21 15.37 34.25
N LYS A 353 4.10 16.13 33.62
CA LYS A 353 4.31 16.17 32.18
C LYS A 353 5.55 15.39 31.84
N LEU A 354 5.65 14.86 30.64
CA LEU A 354 6.81 14.12 30.20
C LEU A 354 7.96 15.08 29.89
N CYS A 355 9.01 15.06 30.70
CA CYS A 355 10.13 15.97 30.54
C CYS A 355 10.98 15.65 29.30
N ASN A 356 11.68 16.65 28.76
CA ASN A 356 12.50 16.52 27.57
C ASN A 356 13.58 15.43 27.70
N ARG A 357 14.24 15.33 28.86
CA ARG A 357 15.29 14.31 29.08
C ARG A 357 14.76 12.89 29.00
N CYS A 358 13.50 12.64 29.33
CA CYS A 358 12.87 11.32 29.21
C CYS A 358 12.18 11.13 27.85
N ALA A 359 11.61 12.19 27.28
CA ALA A 359 10.92 12.14 25.97
C ALA A 359 11.89 12.07 24.80
N GLY A 360 13.10 12.62 24.95
CA GLY A 360 13.99 12.90 23.84
C GLY A 360 13.59 14.15 23.05
N ASP A 361 14.32 14.46 21.99
CA ASP A 361 14.11 15.69 21.22
C ASP A 361 13.17 15.52 20.02
N ARG A 362 12.84 14.29 19.62
CA ARG A 362 12.08 13.99 18.38
C ARG A 362 10.76 14.75 18.30
N TYR A 363 9.96 14.74 19.37
CA TYR A 363 8.67 15.41 19.38
C TYR A 363 8.80 16.93 19.31
N TYR A 364 9.80 17.49 19.96
CA TYR A 364 10.09 18.94 19.90
C TYR A 364 10.54 19.39 18.52
N MET A 365 11.33 18.58 17.83
CA MET A 365 11.74 18.84 16.44
C MET A 365 10.53 18.84 15.48
N LEU A 366 9.53 18.01 15.75
CA LEU A 366 8.30 17.93 14.96
C LEU A 366 7.21 18.91 15.42
N GLY A 367 7.47 19.75 16.42
CA GLY A 367 6.48 20.68 16.98
C GLY A 367 5.30 20.00 17.69
N ILE A 368 5.45 18.73 18.10
CA ILE A 368 4.39 17.93 18.71
C ILE A 368 4.49 18.06 20.23
N MET A 369 3.52 18.73 20.84
CA MET A 369 3.43 18.85 22.31
C MET A 369 2.47 17.84 22.94
N ASP A 370 1.43 17.43 22.21
CA ASP A 370 0.48 16.40 22.65
C ASP A 370 0.89 15.03 22.13
N ILE A 371 1.68 14.31 22.93
CA ILE A 371 2.14 12.98 22.61
C ILE A 371 1.06 11.92 22.77
N GLY A 372 0.05 12.19 23.59
CA GLY A 372 -1.06 11.28 23.82
C GLY A 372 -1.89 11.06 22.56
N LEU A 373 -2.28 12.14 21.89
CA LEU A 373 -2.98 12.07 20.60
C LEU A 373 -2.10 11.46 19.51
N THR A 374 -0.81 11.80 19.49
CA THR A 374 0.13 11.25 18.50
C THR A 374 0.31 9.75 18.69
N ASN A 375 0.50 9.26 19.91
CA ASN A 375 0.60 7.83 20.20
C ASN A 375 -0.72 7.10 19.88
N GLY A 376 -1.87 7.72 20.11
CA GLY A 376 -3.17 7.21 19.69
C GLY A 376 -3.24 6.98 18.17
N ARG A 377 -2.75 7.94 17.38
CA ARG A 377 -2.69 7.82 15.90
C ARG A 377 -1.75 6.72 15.43
N VAL A 378 -0.58 6.57 16.06
CA VAL A 378 0.36 5.47 15.76
C VAL A 378 -0.25 4.12 16.10
N SER A 379 -0.90 4.00 17.26
CA SER A 379 -1.62 2.78 17.65
C SER A 379 -2.74 2.43 16.67
N ASN A 380 -3.47 3.43 16.17
CA ASN A 380 -4.46 3.24 15.10
C ASN A 380 -3.85 2.72 13.80
N SER A 381 -2.65 3.16 13.44
CA SER A 381 -1.95 2.68 12.25
C SER A 381 -1.55 1.21 12.41
N LEU A 382 -1.10 0.80 13.59
CA LEU A 382 -0.82 -0.61 13.92
C LEU A 382 -2.08 -1.47 13.90
N LEU A 383 -3.20 -0.95 14.42
CA LEU A 383 -4.50 -1.63 14.38
C LEU A 383 -5.00 -1.79 12.94
N ARG A 384 -4.84 -0.77 12.09
CA ARG A 384 -5.14 -0.86 10.65
C ARG A 384 -4.30 -1.93 9.97
N ALA A 385 -3.02 -2.04 10.28
CA ALA A 385 -2.15 -3.06 9.73
C ALA A 385 -2.59 -4.47 10.15
N ARG A 386 -2.96 -4.67 11.43
CA ARG A 386 -3.53 -5.93 11.93
C ARG A 386 -4.89 -6.24 11.31
N MET A 387 -5.77 -5.25 11.22
CA MET A 387 -7.05 -5.42 10.53
C MET A 387 -6.83 -5.85 9.09
N LYS A 388 -5.89 -5.23 8.38
CA LYS A 388 -5.56 -5.61 7.02
C LYS A 388 -5.04 -7.05 6.95
N GLN A 389 -4.16 -7.47 7.86
CA GLN A 389 -3.72 -8.86 7.93
C GLN A 389 -4.89 -9.82 8.15
N ALA A 390 -5.85 -9.47 9.01
CA ALA A 390 -7.06 -10.26 9.22
C ALA A 390 -7.98 -10.27 7.98
N HIS A 391 -8.01 -9.18 7.22
CA HIS A 391 -8.77 -9.11 5.95
C HIS A 391 -8.09 -9.88 4.81
N ASP A 392 -6.77 -9.88 4.77
CA ASP A 392 -5.95 -10.55 3.74
C ASP A 392 -5.67 -12.01 4.13
N ALA A 393 -5.90 -12.41 5.38
CA ALA A 393 -5.80 -13.80 5.81
C ALA A 393 -6.87 -14.60 5.09
N THR A 394 -6.45 -15.40 4.13
CA THR A 394 -7.23 -16.53 3.65
C THR A 394 -7.62 -17.36 4.86
N VAL A 395 -8.91 -17.72 4.94
CA VAL A 395 -9.43 -18.59 5.99
C VAL A 395 -8.54 -19.81 6.09
N ARG A 396 -7.65 -19.83 7.07
CA ARG A 396 -6.98 -21.06 7.47
C ARG A 396 -7.99 -21.80 8.32
N ILE A 397 -8.42 -22.93 7.84
CA ILE A 397 -9.22 -23.85 8.64
C ILE A 397 -8.27 -24.37 9.72
N ALA A 398 -8.38 -23.84 10.92
CA ALA A 398 -7.87 -24.49 12.11
C ALA A 398 -9.05 -25.30 12.64
N ASP A 399 -8.89 -26.60 12.81
CA ASP A 399 -9.75 -27.35 13.69
C ASP A 399 -9.54 -26.80 15.10
N LEU A 400 -10.42 -25.88 15.49
CA LEU A 400 -10.48 -25.43 16.88
C LEU A 400 -11.23 -26.53 17.63
N PRO A 401 -10.59 -27.20 18.62
CA PRO A 401 -11.30 -28.09 19.52
C PRO A 401 -12.28 -27.22 20.31
N LEU A 402 -13.53 -27.20 19.88
CA LEU A 402 -14.59 -26.42 20.52
C LEU A 402 -14.78 -26.84 21.98
N ASP A 403 -14.42 -28.07 22.31
CA ASP A 403 -14.51 -28.62 23.64
C ASP A 403 -13.54 -27.98 24.65
N GLU A 404 -12.39 -27.49 24.17
CA GLU A 404 -11.41 -26.76 25.01
C GLU A 404 -11.80 -25.29 25.27
N LEU A 405 -12.73 -24.73 24.51
CA LEU A 405 -13.17 -23.35 24.68
C LEU A 405 -14.29 -23.16 25.73
N TYR A 406 -14.91 -24.25 26.16
CA TYR A 406 -15.99 -24.23 27.15
C TYR A 406 -15.54 -24.62 28.56
N GLU A 407 -14.28 -24.99 28.77
CA GLU A 407 -13.74 -25.36 30.08
C GLU A 407 -12.89 -24.28 30.78
N SER A 408 -12.94 -23.01 30.30
CA SER A 408 -12.21 -21.89 30.92
C SER A 408 -13.14 -20.86 31.55
#